data_9fc6546ef67131e41cf1ebc1e32a8109
#
_entry.id   9fc6546ef67131e41cf1ebc1e32a8109
#
_cell.length_a   1.000
_cell.length_b   1.000
_cell.length_c   1.000
_cell.angle_alpha   90.00
_cell.angle_beta   90.00
_cell.angle_gamma   90.00
#
_symmetry.space_group_name_H-M   'P 1'
#
loop_
_entity.id
_entity.type
_entity.pdbx_description
1 polymer ?
#
loop_
_entity_poly.entity_id
_entity_poly.type
_entity_poly.pdbx_seq_one_letter_code
_entity_poly.pdbx_strand_id
1 'polypeptide(L)'
;KNGLASKFIYMGERCAVRFADEIIVLNKGEQKYFQKQYGRKTWLIPNGVNRPVQRKADAISRKWGLEKDGYILFLGRIVPEKGLRYLIESFKKVHTDKKLVIAGGVSDTGKFMEELKEFASGDKRIIFTGFVQGKTLEELYSNAYLYTLPSDLEGMPLSLMEAMSYGNCCLTSDISGCTGVIEDCGVTFRKGSVKDLR
;
A
#
# COMPACT_ATOMS: atom_id res chain seq x y z
N LYS A 1 23.18 6.11 1.23
CA LYS A 1 23.89 5.88 2.52
C LYS A 1 24.45 4.47 2.48
N ASN A 2 25.78 4.32 2.31
CA ASN A 2 26.47 3.03 2.20
C ASN A 2 26.73 2.45 3.60
N GLY A 3 25.69 2.00 4.28
CA GLY A 3 25.82 1.32 5.56
C GLY A 3 26.16 -0.17 5.38
N LEU A 4 26.62 -0.81 6.46
CA LEU A 4 26.95 -2.24 6.50
C LEU A 4 25.76 -3.11 5.99
N ALA A 5 24.53 -2.75 6.37
CA ALA A 5 23.31 -3.41 5.93
C ALA A 5 23.15 -3.41 4.39
N SER A 6 23.46 -2.29 3.71
CA SER A 6 23.41 -2.22 2.25
C SER A 6 24.40 -3.19 1.58
N LYS A 7 25.58 -3.36 2.17
CA LYS A 7 26.59 -4.32 1.67
C LYS A 7 26.08 -5.76 1.77
N PHE A 8 25.41 -6.12 2.87
CA PHE A 8 24.80 -7.45 3.02
C PHE A 8 23.69 -7.70 2.01
N ILE A 9 22.83 -6.70 1.75
CA ILE A 9 21.77 -6.81 0.74
C ILE A 9 22.37 -7.03 -0.65
N TYR A 10 23.36 -6.24 -1.06
CA TYR A 10 24.05 -6.41 -2.35
C TYR A 10 24.80 -7.75 -2.45
N MET A 11 25.36 -8.23 -1.34
CA MET A 11 26.00 -9.55 -1.32
C MET A 11 24.95 -10.66 -1.52
N GLY A 12 23.80 -10.57 -0.83
CA GLY A 12 22.69 -11.50 -1.01
C GLY A 12 22.15 -11.52 -2.43
N GLU A 13 21.99 -10.35 -3.05
CA GLU A 13 21.59 -10.22 -4.46
C GLU A 13 22.59 -10.89 -5.40
N ARG A 14 23.90 -10.67 -5.22
CA ARG A 14 24.96 -11.33 -6.00
C ARG A 14 24.97 -12.84 -5.82
N CYS A 15 24.72 -13.32 -4.60
CA CYS A 15 24.59 -14.76 -4.32
C CYS A 15 23.38 -15.33 -5.05
N ALA A 16 22.24 -14.67 -5.01
CA ALA A 16 21.04 -15.09 -5.75
C ALA A 16 21.33 -15.17 -7.26
N VAL A 17 21.95 -14.14 -7.84
CA VAL A 17 22.31 -14.11 -9.26
C VAL A 17 23.26 -15.25 -9.65
N ARG A 18 24.19 -15.63 -8.77
CA ARG A 18 25.23 -16.62 -9.09
C ARG A 18 24.77 -18.06 -8.85
N PHE A 19 23.98 -18.30 -7.82
CA PHE A 19 23.72 -19.65 -7.32
C PHE A 19 22.27 -20.11 -7.51
N ALA A 20 21.32 -19.22 -7.78
CA ALA A 20 19.96 -19.64 -8.10
C ALA A 20 19.90 -20.24 -9.51
N ASP A 21 19.22 -21.35 -9.67
CA ASP A 21 18.96 -21.96 -10.99
C ASP A 21 18.12 -21.00 -11.83
N GLU A 22 17.04 -20.47 -11.27
CA GLU A 22 16.14 -19.52 -11.92
C GLU A 22 15.82 -18.34 -10.98
N ILE A 23 15.54 -17.18 -11.57
CA ILE A 23 15.13 -15.97 -10.85
C ILE A 23 13.78 -15.52 -11.39
N ILE A 24 12.82 -15.37 -10.49
CA ILE A 24 11.50 -14.80 -10.79
C ILE A 24 11.48 -13.34 -10.33
N VAL A 25 10.94 -12.48 -11.17
CA VAL A 25 10.72 -11.05 -10.88
C VAL A 25 9.26 -10.69 -11.09
N LEU A 26 8.78 -9.69 -10.35
CA LEU A 26 7.37 -9.32 -10.33
C LEU A 26 7.00 -8.27 -11.38
N ASN A 27 7.98 -7.50 -11.87
CA ASN A 27 7.74 -6.41 -12.81
C ASN A 27 8.85 -6.26 -13.83
N LYS A 28 8.53 -5.56 -14.94
CA LYS A 28 9.47 -5.32 -16.03
C LYS A 28 10.69 -4.46 -15.64
N GLY A 29 10.56 -3.64 -14.59
CA GLY A 29 11.66 -2.82 -14.08
C GLY A 29 12.74 -3.70 -13.47
N GLU A 30 12.37 -4.65 -12.63
CA GLU A 30 13.27 -5.64 -12.04
C GLU A 30 13.90 -6.53 -13.11
N GLN A 31 13.13 -6.98 -14.10
CA GLN A 31 13.64 -7.76 -15.21
C GLN A 31 14.75 -7.02 -15.97
N LYS A 32 14.52 -5.75 -16.30
CA LYS A 32 15.51 -4.89 -16.96
C LYS A 32 16.74 -4.65 -16.07
N TYR A 33 16.53 -4.48 -14.76
CA TYR A 33 17.61 -4.31 -13.80
C TYR A 33 18.55 -5.51 -13.77
N PHE A 34 18.03 -6.73 -13.58
CA PHE A 34 18.85 -7.96 -13.57
C PHE A 34 19.58 -8.18 -14.89
N GLN A 35 18.91 -7.93 -16.01
CA GLN A 35 19.53 -8.04 -17.32
C GLN A 35 20.68 -7.02 -17.51
N LYS A 36 20.44 -5.75 -17.14
CA LYS A 36 21.42 -4.68 -17.31
C LYS A 36 22.60 -4.80 -16.33
N GLN A 37 22.31 -5.12 -15.08
CA GLN A 37 23.31 -5.12 -13.99
C GLN A 37 24.16 -6.38 -13.98
N TYR A 38 23.58 -7.52 -14.35
CA TYR A 38 24.21 -8.83 -14.20
C TYR A 38 24.23 -9.69 -15.48
N GLY A 39 23.62 -9.25 -16.56
CA GLY A 39 23.41 -10.09 -17.74
C GLY A 39 22.51 -11.31 -17.47
N ARG A 40 21.79 -11.31 -16.34
CA ARG A 40 21.00 -12.46 -15.87
C ARG A 40 19.59 -12.43 -16.46
N LYS A 41 19.22 -13.49 -17.16
CA LYS A 41 17.84 -13.76 -17.59
C LYS A 41 16.96 -14.05 -16.37
N THR A 42 15.75 -13.53 -16.35
CA THR A 42 14.77 -13.73 -15.29
C THR A 42 13.39 -14.04 -15.88
N TRP A 43 12.56 -14.71 -15.10
CA TRP A 43 11.17 -14.98 -15.45
C TRP A 43 10.28 -13.88 -14.87
N LEU A 44 9.51 -13.23 -15.73
CA LEU A 44 8.50 -12.26 -15.30
C LEU A 44 7.21 -13.00 -14.94
N ILE A 45 6.96 -13.15 -13.66
CA ILE A 45 5.74 -13.77 -13.12
C ILE A 45 5.14 -12.78 -12.11
N PRO A 46 4.18 -11.95 -12.55
CA PRO A 46 3.56 -10.96 -11.67
C PRO A 46 2.71 -11.63 -10.58
N ASN A 47 2.49 -10.92 -9.49
CA ASN A 47 1.53 -11.33 -8.46
C ASN A 47 0.11 -11.42 -9.05
N GLY A 48 -0.71 -12.28 -8.46
CA GLY A 48 -2.14 -12.35 -8.70
C GLY A 48 -2.94 -12.11 -7.42
N VAL A 49 -4.20 -11.81 -7.55
CA VAL A 49 -5.15 -11.67 -6.44
C VAL A 49 -6.36 -12.57 -6.65
N ASN A 50 -7.01 -12.94 -5.57
CA ASN A 50 -8.25 -13.73 -5.62
C ASN A 50 -9.40 -12.91 -6.23
N ARG A 51 -10.41 -13.62 -6.74
CA ARG A 51 -11.66 -12.96 -7.15
C ARG A 51 -12.29 -12.25 -5.96
N PRO A 52 -12.74 -11.01 -6.13
CA PRO A 52 -13.37 -10.25 -5.05
C PRO A 52 -14.73 -10.86 -4.68
N VAL A 53 -15.03 -10.83 -3.38
CA VAL A 53 -16.35 -11.16 -2.86
C VAL A 53 -17.02 -9.88 -2.38
N GLN A 54 -17.93 -9.36 -3.15
CA GLN A 54 -18.66 -8.13 -2.82
C GLN A 54 -19.51 -8.32 -1.56
N ARG A 55 -19.34 -7.43 -0.58
CA ARG A 55 -20.04 -7.45 0.71
C ARG A 55 -20.73 -6.12 0.99
N LYS A 56 -21.94 -6.19 1.55
CA LYS A 56 -22.55 -5.01 2.18
C LYS A 56 -21.82 -4.68 3.48
N ALA A 57 -21.81 -3.41 3.85
CA ALA A 57 -21.28 -2.97 5.13
C ALA A 57 -22.14 -3.53 6.27
N ASP A 58 -21.55 -4.31 7.15
CA ASP A 58 -22.18 -4.91 8.31
C ASP A 58 -21.25 -4.83 9.54
N ALA A 59 -20.20 -5.65 9.59
CA ALA A 59 -19.24 -5.63 10.67
C ALA A 59 -18.50 -4.28 10.78
N ILE A 60 -18.17 -3.66 9.66
CA ILE A 60 -17.50 -2.35 9.61
C ILE A 60 -18.44 -1.23 10.09
N SER A 61 -19.75 -1.33 9.84
CA SER A 61 -20.74 -0.37 10.35
C SER A 61 -20.85 -0.48 11.86
N ARG A 62 -21.01 -1.69 12.39
CA ARG A 62 -21.13 -1.92 13.83
C ARG A 62 -19.88 -1.52 14.61
N LYS A 63 -18.68 -1.78 14.06
CA LYS A 63 -17.41 -1.53 14.77
C LYS A 63 -16.96 -0.08 14.69
N TRP A 64 -17.11 0.55 13.53
CA TRP A 64 -16.49 1.85 13.23
C TRP A 64 -17.45 2.87 12.62
N GLY A 65 -18.74 2.54 12.50
CA GLY A 65 -19.73 3.41 11.86
C GLY A 65 -19.36 3.74 10.40
N LEU A 66 -18.85 2.76 9.66
CA LEU A 66 -18.48 2.91 8.26
C LEU A 66 -19.63 2.45 7.37
N GLU A 67 -19.93 3.26 6.37
CA GLU A 67 -20.97 2.99 5.38
C GLU A 67 -20.35 3.01 3.97
N LYS A 68 -21.12 2.51 3.00
CA LYS A 68 -20.70 2.52 1.61
C LYS A 68 -20.38 3.94 1.16
N ASP A 69 -19.27 4.09 0.46
CA ASP A 69 -18.72 5.32 -0.06
C ASP A 69 -18.44 6.41 1.00
N GLY A 70 -18.46 6.05 2.30
CA GLY A 70 -18.25 6.96 3.41
C GLY A 70 -16.79 7.13 3.85
N TYR A 71 -15.82 6.48 3.20
CA TYR A 71 -14.43 6.54 3.66
C TYR A 71 -13.40 6.30 2.55
N ILE A 72 -12.21 6.84 2.81
CA ILE A 72 -10.98 6.57 2.08
C ILE A 72 -10.24 5.45 2.81
N LEU A 73 -9.84 4.41 2.11
CA LEU A 73 -9.19 3.23 2.68
C LEU A 73 -7.69 3.22 2.38
N PHE A 74 -6.87 3.08 3.40
CA PHE A 74 -5.51 2.56 3.32
C PHE A 74 -5.48 1.16 3.92
N LEU A 75 -4.82 0.21 3.26
CA LEU A 75 -4.61 -1.13 3.78
C LEU A 75 -3.18 -1.60 3.55
N GLY A 76 -2.49 -2.00 4.63
CA GLY A 76 -1.13 -2.48 4.57
C GLY A 76 -0.45 -2.53 5.94
N ARG A 77 0.80 -2.94 5.97
CA ARG A 77 1.62 -2.88 7.20
C ARG A 77 1.81 -1.43 7.63
N ILE A 78 1.78 -1.19 8.92
CA ILE A 78 2.01 0.14 9.47
C ILE A 78 3.50 0.36 9.71
N VAL A 79 4.17 0.83 8.67
CA VAL A 79 5.62 1.08 8.65
C VAL A 79 5.92 2.42 7.95
N PRO A 80 7.06 3.07 8.26
CA PRO A 80 7.38 4.40 7.73
C PRO A 80 7.31 4.53 6.21
N GLU A 81 7.80 3.52 5.48
CA GLU A 81 7.83 3.50 4.01
C GLU A 81 6.46 3.45 3.34
N LYS A 82 5.38 3.23 4.12
CA LYS A 82 4.00 3.29 3.62
C LYS A 82 3.42 4.71 3.56
N GLY A 83 4.20 5.72 3.96
CA GLY A 83 3.85 7.13 3.78
C GLY A 83 2.66 7.64 4.58
N LEU A 84 2.31 6.98 5.67
CA LEU A 84 1.12 7.31 6.47
C LEU A 84 1.19 8.68 7.13
N ARG A 85 2.39 9.22 7.42
CA ARG A 85 2.52 10.56 8.00
C ARG A 85 1.97 11.62 7.07
N TYR A 86 2.40 11.64 5.81
CA TYR A 86 1.91 12.64 4.87
C TYR A 86 0.49 12.36 4.37
N LEU A 87 0.01 11.13 4.41
CA LEU A 87 -1.40 10.83 4.21
C LEU A 87 -2.28 11.49 5.27
N ILE A 88 -1.96 11.29 6.54
CA ILE A 88 -2.68 11.90 7.67
C ILE A 88 -2.60 13.42 7.59
N GLU A 89 -1.41 13.97 7.34
CA GLU A 89 -1.21 15.42 7.20
C GLU A 89 -2.04 16.01 6.06
N SER A 90 -2.08 15.34 4.92
CA SER A 90 -2.89 15.74 3.78
C SER A 90 -4.38 15.69 4.12
N PHE A 91 -4.84 14.56 4.67
CA PHE A 91 -6.24 14.34 4.99
C PHE A 91 -6.79 15.36 5.99
N LYS A 92 -6.02 15.75 7.01
CA LYS A 92 -6.41 16.81 7.96
C LYS A 92 -6.71 18.16 7.30
N LYS A 93 -6.14 18.41 6.10
CA LYS A 93 -6.34 19.64 5.32
C LYS A 93 -7.46 19.53 4.29
N VAL A 94 -8.04 18.32 4.13
CA VAL A 94 -9.18 18.10 3.20
C VAL A 94 -10.49 18.37 3.91
N HIS A 95 -11.32 19.20 3.31
CA HIS A 95 -12.69 19.44 3.76
C HIS A 95 -13.61 18.38 3.16
N THR A 96 -13.95 17.38 3.95
CA THR A 96 -14.82 16.27 3.55
C THR A 96 -15.51 15.68 4.78
N ASP A 97 -16.67 15.11 4.57
CA ASP A 97 -17.42 14.31 5.54
C ASP A 97 -16.94 12.85 5.62
N LYS A 98 -16.12 12.43 4.66
CA LYS A 98 -15.58 11.08 4.62
C LYS A 98 -14.56 10.82 5.73
N LYS A 99 -14.46 9.56 6.13
CA LYS A 99 -13.46 9.10 7.10
C LYS A 99 -12.18 8.63 6.39
N LEU A 100 -11.05 8.70 7.06
CA LEU A 100 -9.83 8.02 6.65
C LEU A 100 -9.68 6.75 7.49
N VAL A 101 -9.72 5.60 6.84
CA VAL A 101 -9.57 4.30 7.49
C VAL A 101 -8.18 3.77 7.21
N ILE A 102 -7.39 3.59 8.27
CA ILE A 102 -6.05 3.02 8.23
C ILE A 102 -6.13 1.59 8.79
N ALA A 103 -6.18 0.62 7.88
CA ALA A 103 -6.29 -0.78 8.20
C ALA A 103 -4.93 -1.48 8.07
N GLY A 104 -4.51 -2.17 9.14
CA GLY A 104 -3.27 -2.95 9.11
C GLY A 104 -2.68 -3.22 10.47
N GLY A 105 -1.82 -4.22 10.50
CA GLY A 105 -1.05 -4.58 11.68
C GLY A 105 0.25 -3.80 11.78
N VAL A 106 0.78 -3.75 12.99
CA VAL A 106 2.13 -3.27 13.26
C VAL A 106 3.16 -4.31 12.84
N SER A 107 4.30 -3.88 12.34
CA SER A 107 5.53 -4.67 12.32
C SER A 107 6.44 -4.14 13.43
N ASP A 108 7.19 -5.02 14.07
CA ASP A 108 8.14 -4.71 15.12
C ASP A 108 7.52 -4.20 16.45
N THR A 109 7.96 -3.05 16.96
CA THR A 109 7.68 -2.60 18.33
C THR A 109 6.34 -1.88 18.53
N GLY A 110 5.57 -1.65 17.48
CA GLY A 110 4.34 -0.85 17.56
C GLY A 110 4.54 0.66 17.79
N LYS A 111 5.76 1.11 18.07
CA LYS A 111 6.07 2.52 18.36
C LYS A 111 5.59 3.47 17.24
N PHE A 112 5.83 3.11 15.99
CA PHE A 112 5.40 3.93 14.85
C PHE A 112 3.88 4.08 14.77
N MET A 113 3.13 3.02 15.12
CA MET A 113 1.66 3.08 15.20
C MET A 113 1.20 4.08 16.27
N GLU A 114 1.83 4.08 17.43
CA GLU A 114 1.50 5.01 18.53
C GLU A 114 1.79 6.45 18.12
N GLU A 115 2.96 6.70 17.52
CA GLU A 115 3.30 8.02 16.95
C GLU A 115 2.28 8.49 15.91
N LEU A 116 1.80 7.59 15.05
CA LEU A 116 0.77 7.94 14.07
C LEU A 116 -0.58 8.24 14.70
N LYS A 117 -0.99 7.49 15.73
CA LYS A 117 -2.22 7.76 16.48
C LYS A 117 -2.17 9.11 17.19
N GLU A 118 -1.03 9.42 17.83
CA GLU A 118 -0.80 10.72 18.44
C GLU A 118 -0.84 11.82 17.38
N PHE A 119 -0.17 11.65 16.26
CA PHE A 119 -0.18 12.60 15.15
C PHE A 119 -1.58 12.79 14.54
N ALA A 120 -2.41 11.74 14.51
CA ALA A 120 -3.80 11.80 14.05
C ALA A 120 -4.76 12.36 15.11
N SER A 121 -4.33 12.48 16.36
CA SER A 121 -5.17 12.94 17.47
C SER A 121 -5.82 14.30 17.16
N GLY A 122 -7.07 14.46 17.60
CA GLY A 122 -7.89 15.65 17.35
C GLY A 122 -8.71 15.60 16.04
N ASP A 123 -8.45 14.69 15.11
CA ASP A 123 -9.32 14.48 13.95
C ASP A 123 -10.08 13.16 14.08
N LYS A 124 -11.34 13.24 14.53
CA LYS A 124 -12.21 12.06 14.76
C LYS A 124 -12.56 11.31 13.47
N ARG A 125 -12.26 11.86 12.29
CA ARG A 125 -12.50 11.20 11.01
C ARG A 125 -11.45 10.13 10.71
N ILE A 126 -10.31 10.10 11.44
CA ILE A 126 -9.21 9.15 11.20
C ILE A 126 -9.39 7.94 12.10
N ILE A 127 -9.56 6.77 11.50
CA ILE A 127 -9.85 5.51 12.19
C ILE A 127 -8.73 4.51 11.93
N PHE A 128 -8.16 3.97 13.00
CA PHE A 128 -7.22 2.86 12.95
C PHE A 128 -7.95 1.58 13.32
N THR A 129 -8.08 0.64 12.39
CA THR A 129 -8.81 -0.61 12.62
C THR A 129 -7.95 -1.69 13.27
N GLY A 130 -6.62 -1.55 13.21
CA GLY A 130 -5.70 -2.66 13.46
C GLY A 130 -5.72 -3.68 12.31
N PHE A 131 -5.19 -4.87 12.58
CA PHE A 131 -5.18 -5.96 11.61
C PHE A 131 -6.60 -6.47 11.34
N VAL A 132 -6.94 -6.61 10.07
CA VAL A 132 -8.23 -7.11 9.59
C VAL A 132 -8.04 -8.21 8.55
N GLN A 133 -8.95 -9.19 8.55
CA GLN A 133 -8.94 -10.30 7.59
C GLN A 133 -10.35 -10.84 7.32
N GLY A 134 -10.46 -11.75 6.36
CA GLY A 134 -11.71 -12.43 6.01
C GLY A 134 -12.83 -11.45 5.65
N LYS A 135 -14.05 -11.72 6.10
CA LYS A 135 -15.24 -10.93 5.75
C LYS A 135 -15.11 -9.45 6.05
N THR A 136 -14.47 -9.08 7.15
CA THR A 136 -14.26 -7.66 7.51
C THR A 136 -13.35 -6.94 6.51
N LEU A 137 -12.32 -7.62 6.01
CA LEU A 137 -11.44 -7.10 4.96
C LEU A 137 -12.21 -6.95 3.63
N GLU A 138 -12.99 -7.95 3.26
CA GLU A 138 -13.85 -7.91 2.07
C GLU A 138 -14.88 -6.76 2.14
N GLU A 139 -15.47 -6.53 3.32
CA GLU A 139 -16.37 -5.38 3.54
C GLU A 139 -15.64 -4.04 3.36
N LEU A 140 -14.40 -3.91 3.89
CA LEU A 140 -13.61 -2.68 3.74
C LEU A 140 -13.31 -2.36 2.28
N TYR A 141 -12.90 -3.34 1.48
CA TYR A 141 -12.68 -3.11 0.05
C TYR A 141 -13.99 -2.84 -0.71
N SER A 142 -15.07 -3.58 -0.39
CA SER A 142 -16.34 -3.49 -1.12
C SER A 142 -17.07 -2.16 -0.96
N ASN A 143 -16.81 -1.43 0.12
CA ASN A 143 -17.56 -0.24 0.48
C ASN A 143 -16.72 1.04 0.55
N ALA A 144 -15.44 0.98 0.20
CA ALA A 144 -14.58 2.16 0.17
C ALA A 144 -14.97 3.11 -0.98
N TYR A 145 -14.98 4.40 -0.71
CA TYR A 145 -15.10 5.44 -1.73
C TYR A 145 -13.85 5.54 -2.61
N LEU A 146 -12.69 5.45 -1.97
CA LEU A 146 -11.38 5.55 -2.60
C LEU A 146 -10.40 4.65 -1.83
N TYR A 147 -9.55 3.95 -2.55
CA TYR A 147 -8.37 3.30 -1.98
C TYR A 147 -7.14 4.15 -2.19
N THR A 148 -6.30 4.34 -1.17
CA THR A 148 -5.05 5.09 -1.29
C THR A 148 -3.84 4.30 -0.83
N LEU A 149 -2.76 4.35 -1.61
CA LEU A 149 -1.46 3.74 -1.28
C LEU A 149 -0.33 4.77 -1.44
N PRO A 150 -0.03 5.54 -0.38
CA PRO A 150 0.95 6.61 -0.42
C PRO A 150 2.39 6.15 -0.16
N SER A 151 2.75 4.95 -0.60
CA SER A 151 4.03 4.32 -0.30
C SER A 151 5.22 5.02 -0.95
N ASP A 152 6.36 4.99 -0.26
CA ASP A 152 7.65 5.45 -0.78
C ASP A 152 8.34 4.39 -1.63
N LEU A 153 8.03 3.12 -1.40
CA LEU A 153 8.63 1.97 -2.08
C LEU A 153 7.65 0.81 -2.14
N GLU A 154 7.45 0.27 -3.34
CA GLU A 154 6.71 -0.96 -3.62
C GLU A 154 7.36 -1.73 -4.77
N GLY A 155 7.27 -3.05 -4.72
CA GLY A 155 7.59 -3.91 -5.86
C GLY A 155 6.36 -4.11 -6.74
N MET A 156 5.38 -4.85 -6.23
CA MET A 156 4.06 -5.07 -6.82
C MET A 156 3.05 -5.25 -5.68
N PRO A 157 2.39 -4.18 -5.21
CA PRO A 157 1.60 -4.19 -3.99
C PRO A 157 0.29 -4.96 -4.14
N LEU A 158 0.15 -6.06 -3.39
CA LEU A 158 -1.05 -6.90 -3.40
C LEU A 158 -2.31 -6.13 -2.97
N SER A 159 -2.21 -5.29 -1.95
CA SER A 159 -3.36 -4.53 -1.45
C SER A 159 -3.93 -3.54 -2.47
N LEU A 160 -3.08 -3.01 -3.36
CA LEU A 160 -3.51 -2.18 -4.49
C LEU A 160 -4.24 -3.03 -5.54
N MET A 161 -3.68 -4.18 -5.89
CA MET A 161 -4.29 -5.11 -6.86
C MET A 161 -5.63 -5.64 -6.33
N GLU A 162 -5.71 -5.94 -5.04
CA GLU A 162 -6.98 -6.30 -4.38
C GLU A 162 -7.99 -5.15 -4.48
N ALA A 163 -7.60 -3.93 -4.12
CA ALA A 163 -8.48 -2.76 -4.24
C ALA A 163 -9.03 -2.59 -5.67
N MET A 164 -8.17 -2.71 -6.67
CA MET A 164 -8.57 -2.66 -8.08
C MET A 164 -9.53 -3.78 -8.44
N SER A 165 -9.31 -5.01 -7.95
CA SER A 165 -10.19 -6.14 -8.20
C SER A 165 -11.61 -5.92 -7.64
N TYR A 166 -11.74 -5.19 -6.52
CA TYR A 166 -13.01 -4.77 -5.96
C TYR A 166 -13.67 -3.61 -6.70
N GLY A 167 -13.01 -3.02 -7.70
CA GLY A 167 -13.50 -1.88 -8.47
C GLY A 167 -13.32 -0.54 -7.78
N ASN A 168 -12.43 -0.45 -6.79
CA ASN A 168 -12.15 0.82 -6.13
C ASN A 168 -11.41 1.79 -7.07
N CYS A 169 -11.76 3.07 -7.01
CA CYS A 169 -10.89 4.12 -7.49
C CYS A 169 -9.60 4.12 -6.65
N CYS A 170 -8.44 4.11 -7.30
CA CYS A 170 -7.15 4.02 -6.62
C CYS A 170 -6.33 5.30 -6.80
N LEU A 171 -5.83 5.84 -5.68
CA LEU A 171 -4.91 6.97 -5.62
C LEU A 171 -3.58 6.51 -5.02
N THR A 172 -2.50 6.60 -5.79
CA THR A 172 -1.19 6.09 -5.35
C THR A 172 -0.07 7.10 -5.56
N SER A 173 1.04 6.92 -4.85
CA SER A 173 2.27 7.64 -5.19
C SER A 173 2.78 7.24 -6.60
N ASP A 174 3.45 8.16 -7.27
CA ASP A 174 4.00 8.03 -8.64
C ASP A 174 5.28 7.17 -8.73
N ILE A 175 5.37 6.13 -7.90
CA ILE A 175 6.49 5.18 -7.90
C ILE A 175 6.23 4.01 -8.87
N SER A 176 7.30 3.46 -9.44
CA SER A 176 7.21 2.42 -10.47
C SER A 176 6.43 1.18 -10.06
N GLY A 177 6.51 0.77 -8.78
CA GLY A 177 5.76 -0.37 -8.24
C GLY A 177 4.25 -0.13 -8.20
N CYS A 178 3.79 1.13 -8.07
CA CYS A 178 2.38 1.49 -8.11
C CYS A 178 1.91 1.79 -9.53
N THR A 179 2.64 2.64 -10.28
CA THR A 179 2.27 3.03 -11.66
C THR A 179 2.22 1.83 -12.60
N GLY A 180 3.11 0.85 -12.40
CA GLY A 180 3.11 -0.40 -13.17
C GLY A 180 1.94 -1.34 -12.89
N VAL A 181 1.18 -1.10 -11.80
CA VAL A 181 -0.02 -1.86 -11.43
C VAL A 181 -1.29 -1.14 -11.89
N ILE A 182 -1.40 0.17 -11.61
CA ILE A 182 -2.63 0.92 -11.94
C ILE A 182 -2.71 1.29 -13.42
N GLU A 183 -1.58 1.39 -14.12
CA GLU A 183 -1.52 1.85 -15.51
C GLU A 183 -2.41 3.10 -15.71
N ASP A 184 -3.46 3.01 -16.55
CA ASP A 184 -4.44 4.09 -16.80
C ASP A 184 -5.70 3.99 -15.93
N CYS A 185 -5.75 3.03 -14.98
CA CYS A 185 -6.94 2.71 -14.17
C CYS A 185 -6.94 3.39 -12.79
N GLY A 186 -6.10 4.40 -12.56
CA GLY A 186 -6.02 5.09 -11.27
C GLY A 186 -5.41 6.47 -11.39
N VAL A 187 -5.31 7.15 -10.25
CA VAL A 187 -4.73 8.49 -10.14
C VAL A 187 -3.41 8.41 -9.37
N THR A 188 -2.43 9.18 -9.80
CA THR A 188 -1.16 9.28 -9.07
C THR A 188 -0.94 10.67 -8.51
N PHE A 189 -0.18 10.74 -7.43
CA PHE A 189 0.35 11.97 -6.87
C PHE A 189 1.87 11.84 -6.67
N ARG A 190 2.56 12.96 -6.60
CA ARG A 190 4.01 12.98 -6.38
C ARG A 190 4.36 12.42 -5.02
N LYS A 191 5.20 11.37 -5.00
CA LYS A 191 5.68 10.72 -3.78
C LYS A 191 6.10 11.74 -2.72
N GLY A 192 5.59 11.59 -1.48
CA GLY A 192 5.90 12.43 -0.33
C GLY A 192 5.30 13.84 -0.36
N SER A 193 4.53 14.19 -1.38
CA SER A 193 3.94 15.52 -1.52
C SER A 193 2.56 15.61 -0.85
N VAL A 194 2.52 16.18 0.34
CA VAL A 194 1.25 16.47 1.04
C VAL A 194 0.31 17.38 0.21
N LYS A 195 0.89 18.32 -0.54
CA LYS A 195 0.11 19.26 -1.37
C LYS A 195 -0.54 18.54 -2.56
N ASP A 196 0.17 17.63 -3.17
CA ASP A 196 -0.28 16.93 -4.37
C ASP A 196 -1.27 15.81 -4.03
N LEU A 197 -1.11 15.19 -2.86
CA LEU A 197 -2.02 14.19 -2.30
C LEU A 197 -3.36 14.79 -1.82
N ARG A 198 -3.39 16.10 -1.54
CA ARG A 198 -4.58 16.84 -1.11
C ARG A 198 -5.52 17.14 -2.29
#